data_36c9eed933a884b79a4547d23cecc8b6
#
_entry.id   36c9eed933a884b79a4547d23cecc8b6
#
_cell.length_a   1.000
_cell.length_b   1.000
_cell.length_c   1.000
_cell.angle_alpha   90.00
_cell.angle_beta   90.00
_cell.angle_gamma   90.00
#
_symmetry.space_group_name_H-M   'P 1'
#
loop_
_entity.id
_entity.type
_entity.pdbx_description
1 polymer ?
#
loop_
_entity_poly.entity_id
_entity_poly.type
_entity_poly.pdbx_seq_one_letter_code
_entity_poly.pdbx_strand_id
1 'polypeptide(L)'
;MNIGIVLIATKAYFVLGIRFIKRFMHFYKGTGDITFYFFSDTDPTDYLPEGINCKFTYVTNETWVDGTNLKFVSILSLNNCKSGYLFYFDADTNIIKDFTEKWFIGNMVGGQHYGDQDWMKKKKDYDRNPLSKAYIPFDTPLPQMYYYGAFFGGTKKNMIKFCELMRFNQLDDKKIPYEPVFNDESYINQYFHHHPPEVVPSKNFEFIISDKGRIGTTGFMNQNTDSLKNEIKNLKNNIFDVQYGKIVY
;
A
#
# COMPACT_ATOMS: atom_id res chain seq x y z
N MET A 1 20.91 3.85 6.79
CA MET A 1 19.51 4.23 7.13
C MET A 1 18.65 3.00 7.01
N ASN A 2 17.84 2.67 8.04
CA ASN A 2 17.04 1.43 8.05
C ASN A 2 15.59 1.76 7.64
N ILE A 3 15.15 1.19 6.53
CA ILE A 3 13.84 1.43 5.91
C ILE A 3 13.02 0.15 5.98
N GLY A 4 11.84 0.22 6.58
CA GLY A 4 10.87 -0.86 6.61
C GLY A 4 9.83 -0.69 5.51
N ILE A 5 9.66 -1.70 4.69
CA ILE A 5 8.62 -1.79 3.66
C ILE A 5 7.56 -2.75 4.16
N VAL A 6 6.34 -2.27 4.34
CA VAL A 6 5.22 -3.04 4.88
C VAL A 6 4.31 -3.48 3.74
N LEU A 7 4.05 -4.77 3.68
CA LEU A 7 3.18 -5.40 2.68
C LEU A 7 2.16 -6.31 3.36
N ILE A 8 0.91 -6.23 2.94
CA ILE A 8 -0.13 -7.18 3.29
C ILE A 8 -0.53 -7.92 2.02
N ALA A 9 -0.30 -9.24 2.00
CA ALA A 9 -0.40 -10.04 0.80
C ALA A 9 -0.99 -11.43 1.11
N THR A 10 -2.28 -11.48 1.43
CA THR A 10 -3.00 -12.72 1.74
C THR A 10 -3.60 -13.35 0.49
N LYS A 11 -3.82 -14.66 0.49
CA LYS A 11 -4.49 -15.42 -0.58
C LYS A 11 -3.83 -15.17 -1.94
N ALA A 12 -4.61 -14.77 -2.95
CA ALA A 12 -4.10 -14.48 -4.29
C ALA A 12 -3.08 -13.32 -4.34
N TYR A 13 -3.18 -12.37 -3.40
CA TYR A 13 -2.22 -11.26 -3.31
C TYR A 13 -0.81 -11.71 -2.87
N PHE A 14 -0.66 -12.90 -2.30
CA PHE A 14 0.66 -13.46 -1.95
C PHE A 14 1.64 -13.40 -3.13
N VAL A 15 1.20 -13.85 -4.30
CA VAL A 15 2.03 -13.85 -5.52
C VAL A 15 2.45 -12.44 -5.91
N LEU A 16 1.52 -11.47 -5.78
CA LEU A 16 1.79 -10.06 -6.08
C LEU A 16 2.80 -9.48 -5.09
N GLY A 17 2.68 -9.81 -3.80
CA GLY A 17 3.63 -9.40 -2.76
C GLY A 17 5.04 -9.93 -3.01
N ILE A 18 5.19 -11.21 -3.41
CA ILE A 18 6.49 -11.78 -3.79
C ILE A 18 7.06 -11.05 -5.01
N ARG A 19 6.24 -10.83 -6.04
CA ARG A 19 6.63 -10.05 -7.23
C ARG A 19 7.08 -8.64 -6.85
N PHE A 20 6.33 -7.96 -5.98
CA PHE A 20 6.69 -6.63 -5.49
C PHE A 20 8.09 -6.63 -4.86
N ILE A 21 8.37 -7.53 -3.92
CA ILE A 21 9.67 -7.60 -3.24
C ILE A 21 10.81 -7.80 -4.25
N LYS A 22 10.66 -8.75 -5.18
CA LYS A 22 11.68 -9.01 -6.21
C LYS A 22 11.93 -7.79 -7.09
N ARG A 23 10.86 -7.14 -7.55
CA ARG A 23 10.99 -5.92 -8.37
C ARG A 23 11.54 -4.75 -7.58
N PHE A 24 11.10 -4.56 -6.34
CA PHE A 24 11.63 -3.52 -5.48
C PHE A 24 13.16 -3.65 -5.36
N MET A 25 13.67 -4.82 -5.04
CA MET A 25 15.12 -5.05 -4.91
C MET A 25 15.87 -4.95 -6.23
N HIS A 26 15.24 -5.33 -7.35
CA HIS A 26 15.85 -5.19 -8.68
C HIS A 26 16.06 -3.73 -9.06
N PHE A 27 15.07 -2.87 -8.81
CA PHE A 27 15.10 -1.46 -9.21
C PHE A 27 15.63 -0.52 -8.14
N TYR A 28 15.75 -0.95 -6.89
CA TYR A 28 16.30 -0.12 -5.81
C TYR A 28 17.80 0.06 -5.98
N LYS A 29 18.24 1.33 -6.12
CA LYS A 29 19.65 1.74 -6.29
C LYS A 29 20.11 2.65 -5.15
N GLY A 30 19.36 2.68 -4.05
CA GLY A 30 19.70 3.45 -2.87
C GLY A 30 20.74 2.76 -1.98
N THR A 31 21.09 3.43 -0.90
CA THR A 31 22.08 2.96 0.10
C THR A 31 21.43 2.58 1.45
N GLY A 32 20.12 2.74 1.57
CA GLY A 32 19.41 2.38 2.78
C GLY A 32 19.25 0.85 2.91
N ASP A 33 19.34 0.36 4.16
CA ASP A 33 19.07 -1.04 4.48
C ASP A 33 17.57 -1.30 4.44
N ILE A 34 17.13 -2.17 3.54
CA ILE A 34 15.71 -2.48 3.37
C ILE A 34 15.35 -3.71 4.20
N THR A 35 14.27 -3.59 4.97
CA THR A 35 13.62 -4.71 5.65
C THR A 35 12.17 -4.79 5.18
N PHE A 36 11.76 -5.91 4.59
CA PHE A 36 10.36 -6.17 4.28
C PHE A 36 9.65 -6.75 5.50
N TYR A 37 8.52 -6.17 5.88
CA TYR A 37 7.58 -6.70 6.86
C TYR A 37 6.38 -7.25 6.09
N PHE A 38 6.35 -8.57 5.96
CA PHE A 38 5.41 -9.26 5.11
C PHE A 38 4.31 -9.93 5.92
N PHE A 39 3.10 -9.41 5.84
CA PHE A 39 1.92 -9.91 6.52
C PHE A 39 1.10 -10.76 5.53
N SER A 40 1.00 -12.05 5.79
CA SER A 40 0.36 -13.00 4.86
C SER A 40 -0.14 -14.24 5.59
N ASP A 41 -0.98 -15.00 4.91
CA ASP A 41 -1.41 -16.35 5.30
C ASP A 41 -0.45 -17.45 4.78
N THR A 42 0.60 -17.05 4.07
CA THR A 42 1.61 -17.97 3.51
C THR A 42 3.01 -17.39 3.77
N ASP A 43 3.93 -18.25 4.24
CA ASP A 43 5.32 -17.87 4.47
C ASP A 43 6.05 -17.61 3.15
N PRO A 44 6.68 -16.44 2.97
CA PRO A 44 7.37 -16.06 1.74
C PRO A 44 8.78 -16.65 1.60
N THR A 45 9.35 -17.27 2.63
CA THR A 45 10.78 -17.63 2.73
C THR A 45 11.27 -18.43 1.52
N ASP A 46 10.52 -19.47 1.11
CA ASP A 46 10.89 -20.33 -0.01
C ASP A 46 10.75 -19.67 -1.40
N TYR A 47 10.18 -18.47 -1.47
CA TYR A 47 9.85 -17.79 -2.72
C TYR A 47 10.75 -16.58 -2.97
N LEU A 48 11.53 -16.17 -1.97
CA LEU A 48 12.40 -15.01 -2.05
C LEU A 48 13.84 -15.42 -2.36
N PRO A 49 14.59 -14.59 -3.11
CA PRO A 49 16.03 -14.78 -3.28
C PRO A 49 16.76 -14.76 -1.94
N GLU A 50 17.87 -15.49 -1.88
CA GLU A 50 18.77 -15.44 -0.73
C GLU A 50 19.27 -14.02 -0.48
N GLY A 51 19.42 -13.64 0.79
CA GLY A 51 19.88 -12.32 1.21
C GLY A 51 18.77 -11.26 1.32
N ILE A 52 17.54 -11.55 0.95
CA ILE A 52 16.41 -10.63 1.18
C ILE A 52 16.06 -10.62 2.68
N ASN A 53 16.18 -9.45 3.32
CA ASN A 53 15.76 -9.28 4.71
C ASN A 53 14.23 -9.13 4.78
N CYS A 54 13.54 -10.25 4.93
CA CYS A 54 12.09 -10.31 5.03
C CYS A 54 11.67 -10.88 6.39
N LYS A 55 10.77 -10.19 7.07
CA LYS A 55 10.16 -10.60 8.34
C LYS A 55 8.70 -10.95 8.10
N PHE A 56 8.40 -12.21 8.24
CA PHE A 56 7.06 -12.75 8.06
C PHE A 56 6.24 -12.63 9.34
N THR A 57 4.97 -12.27 9.19
CA THR A 57 3.95 -12.33 10.25
C THR A 57 2.69 -12.96 9.66
N TYR A 58 2.23 -14.04 10.28
CA TYR A 58 1.01 -14.72 9.85
C TYR A 58 -0.21 -13.85 10.14
N VAL A 59 -1.01 -13.60 9.11
CA VAL A 59 -2.32 -12.93 9.19
C VAL A 59 -3.29 -13.56 8.23
N THR A 60 -4.58 -13.50 8.54
CA THR A 60 -5.67 -13.92 7.65
C THR A 60 -6.71 -12.82 7.52
N ASN A 61 -7.44 -12.84 6.43
CA ASN A 61 -8.63 -12.02 6.22
C ASN A 61 -9.71 -12.85 5.52
N GLU A 62 -10.95 -12.63 5.85
CA GLU A 62 -12.08 -13.30 5.21
C GLU A 62 -12.52 -12.55 3.96
N THR A 63 -12.60 -11.24 4.04
CA THR A 63 -13.07 -10.34 2.99
C THR A 63 -11.96 -9.38 2.54
N TRP A 64 -12.16 -8.72 1.39
CA TRP A 64 -11.28 -7.65 0.91
C TRP A 64 -11.25 -6.46 1.90
N VAL A 65 -12.40 -6.11 2.48
CA VAL A 65 -12.51 -5.03 3.48
C VAL A 65 -11.69 -5.35 4.72
N ASP A 66 -11.69 -6.60 5.18
CA ASP A 66 -10.81 -7.01 6.29
C ASP A 66 -9.33 -6.79 5.94
N GLY A 67 -8.94 -7.15 4.71
CA GLY A 67 -7.58 -6.92 4.20
C GLY A 67 -7.17 -5.45 4.24
N THR A 68 -8.05 -4.54 3.81
CA THR A 68 -7.76 -3.09 3.86
C THR A 68 -7.68 -2.59 5.31
N ASN A 69 -8.51 -3.10 6.19
CA ASN A 69 -8.50 -2.75 7.61
C ASN A 69 -7.29 -3.27 8.38
N LEU A 70 -6.58 -4.29 7.86
CA LEU A 70 -5.35 -4.79 8.46
C LEU A 70 -4.16 -3.81 8.34
N LYS A 71 -4.18 -2.85 7.42
CA LYS A 71 -3.05 -1.94 7.17
C LYS A 71 -2.55 -1.27 8.45
N PHE A 72 -3.43 -0.58 9.15
CA PHE A 72 -3.04 0.20 10.31
C PHE A 72 -2.62 -0.69 11.49
N VAL A 73 -3.35 -1.78 11.76
CA VAL A 73 -3.01 -2.69 12.87
C VAL A 73 -1.69 -3.43 12.60
N SER A 74 -1.41 -3.79 11.36
CA SER A 74 -0.13 -4.41 10.98
C SER A 74 1.04 -3.46 11.19
N ILE A 75 0.90 -2.19 10.80
CA ILE A 75 1.93 -1.18 11.02
C ILE A 75 2.13 -0.93 12.54
N LEU A 76 1.06 -0.87 13.32
CA LEU A 76 1.13 -0.70 14.77
C LEU A 76 1.89 -1.83 15.46
N SER A 77 1.80 -3.06 14.97
CA SER A 77 2.57 -4.20 15.51
C SER A 77 4.10 -4.02 15.34
N LEU A 78 4.54 -3.11 14.47
CA LEU A 78 5.93 -2.81 14.20
C LEU A 78 6.51 -1.70 15.09
N ASN A 79 5.82 -1.25 16.12
CA ASN A 79 6.29 -0.17 16.99
C ASN A 79 7.73 -0.41 17.54
N ASN A 80 8.05 -1.65 17.88
CA ASN A 80 9.35 -2.04 18.40
C ASN A 80 10.35 -2.53 17.32
N CYS A 81 10.05 -2.36 16.03
CA CYS A 81 10.97 -2.76 14.96
C CYS A 81 12.23 -1.85 14.94
N LYS A 82 13.30 -2.36 14.27
CA LYS A 82 14.57 -1.62 14.15
C LYS A 82 14.57 -0.57 13.02
N SER A 83 13.57 -0.55 12.15
CA SER A 83 13.50 0.42 11.07
C SER A 83 13.24 1.82 11.60
N GLY A 84 13.93 2.81 11.08
CA GLY A 84 13.73 4.23 11.41
C GLY A 84 12.59 4.87 10.60
N TYR A 85 12.30 4.29 9.45
CA TYR A 85 11.24 4.67 8.54
C TYR A 85 10.36 3.46 8.23
N LEU A 86 9.06 3.69 8.03
CA LEU A 86 8.09 2.68 7.61
C LEU A 86 7.30 3.22 6.42
N PHE A 87 7.21 2.41 5.35
CA PHE A 87 6.42 2.71 4.17
C PHE A 87 5.51 1.53 3.85
N TYR A 88 4.23 1.81 3.71
CA TYR A 88 3.24 0.85 3.25
C TYR A 88 3.12 0.90 1.73
N PHE A 89 3.04 -0.26 1.12
CA PHE A 89 2.67 -0.43 -0.28
C PHE A 89 1.59 -1.50 -0.41
N ASP A 90 0.60 -1.28 -1.27
CA ASP A 90 -0.29 -2.37 -1.69
C ASP A 90 0.53 -3.41 -2.46
N ALA A 91 0.22 -4.68 -2.24
CA ALA A 91 0.95 -5.79 -2.86
C ALA A 91 0.83 -5.82 -4.41
N ASP A 92 -0.22 -5.21 -4.96
CA ASP A 92 -0.43 -5.06 -6.40
C ASP A 92 0.29 -3.82 -7.00
N THR A 93 1.10 -3.14 -6.23
CA THR A 93 1.99 -2.08 -6.71
C THR A 93 3.09 -2.69 -7.57
N ASN A 94 3.39 -2.09 -8.70
CA ASN A 94 4.43 -2.56 -9.62
C ASN A 94 5.54 -1.52 -9.77
N ILE A 95 6.76 -1.89 -9.43
CA ILE A 95 7.96 -1.06 -9.62
C ILE A 95 8.45 -1.24 -11.05
N ILE A 96 8.64 -0.18 -11.81
CA ILE A 96 8.90 -0.24 -13.25
C ILE A 96 10.22 0.37 -13.71
N LYS A 97 10.92 1.12 -12.85
CA LYS A 97 12.25 1.69 -13.16
C LYS A 97 13.09 1.94 -11.91
N ASP A 98 14.36 2.23 -12.12
CA ASP A 98 15.32 2.51 -11.06
C ASP A 98 14.89 3.69 -10.19
N PHE A 99 15.08 3.54 -8.87
CA PHE A 99 14.75 4.54 -7.87
C PHE A 99 15.67 4.43 -6.64
N THR A 100 15.65 5.46 -5.81
CA THR A 100 16.35 5.48 -4.51
C THR A 100 15.42 5.97 -3.42
N GLU A 101 15.82 5.77 -2.16
CA GLU A 101 15.08 6.28 -0.99
C GLU A 101 14.82 7.79 -1.03
N LYS A 102 15.67 8.55 -1.72
CA LYS A 102 15.52 10.01 -1.87
C LYS A 102 14.16 10.42 -2.47
N TRP A 103 13.51 9.50 -3.19
CA TRP A 103 12.23 9.77 -3.84
C TRP A 103 11.05 9.78 -2.86
N PHE A 104 11.21 9.17 -1.69
CA PHE A 104 10.10 8.98 -0.76
C PHE A 104 10.47 9.17 0.73
N ILE A 105 11.67 9.63 1.07
CA ILE A 105 12.05 9.91 2.45
C ILE A 105 11.48 11.25 2.92
N GLY A 106 10.78 11.23 4.04
CA GLY A 106 10.19 12.39 4.70
C GLY A 106 9.63 12.03 6.07
N ASN A 107 9.20 13.04 6.84
CA ASN A 107 8.58 12.78 8.14
C ASN A 107 7.20 12.12 8.00
N MET A 108 6.42 12.59 7.02
CA MET A 108 5.18 11.97 6.59
C MET A 108 5.05 12.11 5.08
N VAL A 109 4.72 11.01 4.41
CA VAL A 109 4.68 10.90 2.95
C VAL A 109 3.33 10.33 2.55
N GLY A 110 2.69 10.94 1.57
CA GLY A 110 1.46 10.45 0.97
C GLY A 110 1.59 10.34 -0.54
N GLY A 111 1.19 9.23 -1.14
CA GLY A 111 1.16 9.07 -2.59
C GLY A 111 -0.01 9.82 -3.21
N GLN A 112 0.24 10.63 -4.26
CA GLN A 112 -0.84 11.26 -5.00
C GLN A 112 -1.57 10.23 -5.87
N HIS A 113 -2.89 10.24 -5.84
CA HIS A 113 -3.69 9.41 -6.72
C HIS A 113 -3.61 9.90 -8.17
N TYR A 114 -3.37 8.97 -9.12
CA TYR A 114 -3.24 9.27 -10.55
C TYR A 114 -4.58 9.44 -11.29
N GLY A 115 -5.69 9.46 -10.57
CA GLY A 115 -6.99 9.71 -11.17
C GLY A 115 -6.99 10.97 -12.02
N ASP A 116 -7.74 10.95 -13.12
CA ASP A 116 -7.97 12.11 -13.96
C ASP A 116 -8.33 13.31 -13.08
N GLN A 117 -7.72 14.47 -13.32
CA GLN A 117 -8.02 15.68 -12.55
C GLN A 117 -9.52 16.02 -12.57
N ASP A 118 -10.25 15.57 -13.60
CA ASP A 118 -11.70 15.68 -13.67
C ASP A 118 -12.43 14.77 -12.68
N TRP A 119 -11.85 13.61 -12.30
CA TRP A 119 -12.35 12.78 -11.25
C TRP A 119 -12.27 13.47 -9.89
N MET A 120 -11.13 14.08 -9.55
CA MET A 120 -10.96 14.89 -8.33
C MET A 120 -11.87 16.13 -8.29
N LYS A 121 -12.15 16.76 -9.45
CA LYS A 121 -13.06 17.90 -9.55
C LYS A 121 -14.51 17.55 -9.24
N LYS A 122 -14.91 16.29 -9.36
CA LYS A 122 -16.31 15.86 -9.13
C LYS A 122 -16.70 15.78 -7.66
N LYS A 123 -15.79 16.02 -6.71
CA LYS A 123 -16.06 16.03 -5.24
C LYS A 123 -16.72 14.76 -4.69
N LYS A 124 -16.78 13.67 -5.47
CA LYS A 124 -17.59 12.50 -5.15
C LYS A 124 -16.87 11.51 -4.24
N ASP A 125 -15.54 11.66 -4.12
CA ASP A 125 -14.71 10.59 -3.61
C ASP A 125 -14.28 10.80 -2.15
N TYR A 126 -14.56 11.98 -1.60
CA TYR A 126 -14.41 12.20 -0.17
C TYR A 126 -15.64 11.73 0.59
N ASP A 127 -15.41 11.19 1.76
CA ASP A 127 -16.51 10.81 2.64
C ASP A 127 -17.32 12.04 3.06
N ARG A 128 -18.63 11.99 2.84
CA ARG A 128 -19.55 13.10 3.08
C ARG A 128 -20.59 12.83 4.20
N ASN A 129 -20.45 11.69 4.86
CA ASN A 129 -21.28 11.38 6.01
C ASN A 129 -20.75 12.09 7.27
N PRO A 130 -21.47 13.06 7.85
CA PRO A 130 -21.02 13.79 9.02
C PRO A 130 -20.88 12.95 10.29
N LEU A 131 -21.39 11.72 10.29
CA LEU A 131 -21.24 10.79 11.40
C LEU A 131 -19.94 9.98 11.33
N SER A 132 -19.31 9.94 10.16
CA SER A 132 -18.04 9.23 9.96
C SER A 132 -16.83 10.05 10.39
N LYS A 133 -15.79 9.39 10.91
CA LYS A 133 -14.49 10.00 11.18
C LYS A 133 -13.69 10.31 9.92
N ALA A 134 -14.13 9.80 8.78
CA ALA A 134 -13.56 10.13 7.47
C ALA A 134 -14.21 11.38 6.83
N TYR A 135 -15.17 12.01 7.50
CA TYR A 135 -15.96 13.12 6.97
C TYR A 135 -15.11 14.33 6.57
N ILE A 136 -15.33 14.82 5.38
CA ILE A 136 -14.83 16.10 4.87
C ILE A 136 -16.04 16.94 4.40
N PRO A 137 -16.34 18.11 5.00
CA PRO A 137 -17.47 18.96 4.62
C PRO A 137 -17.44 19.40 3.14
N PHE A 138 -18.62 19.59 2.53
CA PHE A 138 -18.72 20.04 1.14
C PHE A 138 -18.19 21.45 0.89
N ASP A 139 -18.30 22.32 1.88
CA ASP A 139 -17.87 23.73 1.86
C ASP A 139 -16.39 23.89 2.19
N THR A 140 -15.75 22.84 2.68
CA THR A 140 -14.32 22.86 2.94
C THR A 140 -13.56 23.03 1.62
N PRO A 141 -12.59 23.96 1.55
CA PRO A 141 -11.69 24.04 0.41
C PRO A 141 -11.05 22.68 0.19
N LEU A 142 -11.27 22.10 -0.99
CA LEU A 142 -10.71 20.79 -1.27
C LEU A 142 -9.18 20.86 -1.29
N PRO A 143 -8.50 19.87 -0.70
CA PRO A 143 -7.07 19.74 -0.93
C PRO A 143 -6.83 19.65 -2.44
N GLN A 144 -5.71 20.18 -2.88
CA GLN A 144 -5.34 20.14 -4.30
C GLN A 144 -5.03 18.71 -4.78
N MET A 145 -5.01 17.74 -3.87
CA MET A 145 -4.60 16.36 -4.11
C MET A 145 -5.51 15.40 -3.37
N TYR A 146 -5.77 14.27 -4.02
CA TYR A 146 -6.32 13.06 -3.42
C TYR A 146 -5.18 12.05 -3.24
N TYR A 147 -5.13 11.37 -2.10
CA TYR A 147 -4.04 10.50 -1.73
C TYR A 147 -4.42 9.03 -1.83
N TYR A 148 -3.47 8.21 -2.30
CA TYR A 148 -3.62 6.77 -2.37
C TYR A 148 -3.66 6.12 -0.99
N GLY A 149 -4.58 5.17 -0.81
CA GLY A 149 -4.46 4.14 0.21
C GLY A 149 -3.36 3.12 -0.09
N ALA A 150 -2.87 3.07 -1.33
CA ALA A 150 -1.88 2.10 -1.77
C ALA A 150 -0.43 2.45 -1.45
N PHE A 151 -0.14 3.71 -1.10
CA PHE A 151 1.20 4.14 -0.71
C PHE A 151 1.16 5.31 0.27
N PHE A 152 1.76 5.11 1.42
CA PHE A 152 2.04 6.15 2.41
C PHE A 152 3.17 5.72 3.33
N GLY A 153 3.79 6.67 4.03
CA GLY A 153 4.90 6.35 4.91
C GLY A 153 5.48 7.55 5.64
N GLY A 154 6.66 7.33 6.22
CA GLY A 154 7.41 8.36 6.92
C GLY A 154 8.33 7.82 8.01
N THR A 155 8.77 8.70 8.91
CA THR A 155 9.49 8.23 10.10
C THR A 155 8.62 7.27 10.89
N LYS A 156 9.22 6.20 11.47
CA LYS A 156 8.47 5.23 12.28
C LYS A 156 7.60 5.92 13.34
N LYS A 157 8.14 6.92 14.02
CA LYS A 157 7.41 7.67 15.06
C LYS A 157 6.11 8.28 14.53
N ASN A 158 6.15 8.92 13.35
CA ASN A 158 4.98 9.56 12.76
C ASN A 158 4.01 8.54 12.17
N MET A 159 4.55 7.47 11.57
CA MET A 159 3.72 6.36 11.05
C MET A 159 2.92 5.67 12.15
N ILE A 160 3.54 5.39 13.31
CA ILE A 160 2.83 4.79 14.44
C ILE A 160 1.71 5.72 14.93
N LYS A 161 2.00 7.01 15.15
CA LYS A 161 0.97 7.99 15.56
C LYS A 161 -0.17 8.11 14.54
N PHE A 162 0.17 8.15 13.28
CA PHE A 162 -0.81 8.18 12.19
C PHE A 162 -1.70 6.94 12.25
N CYS A 163 -1.12 5.74 12.34
CA CYS A 163 -1.87 4.49 12.38
C CYS A 163 -2.71 4.33 13.65
N GLU A 164 -2.25 4.85 14.79
CA GLU A 164 -3.05 4.91 16.04
C GLU A 164 -4.34 5.70 15.81
N LEU A 165 -4.24 6.88 15.20
CA LEU A 165 -5.41 7.71 14.91
C LEU A 165 -6.33 7.04 13.87
N MET A 166 -5.76 6.50 12.78
CA MET A 166 -6.54 5.79 11.76
C MET A 166 -7.28 4.61 12.35
N ARG A 167 -6.60 3.82 13.20
CA ARG A 167 -7.23 2.68 13.86
C ARG A 167 -8.32 3.10 14.84
N PHE A 168 -8.09 4.17 15.60
CA PHE A 168 -9.10 4.75 16.47
C PHE A 168 -10.36 5.16 15.65
N ASN A 169 -10.17 5.87 14.55
CA ASN A 169 -11.27 6.31 13.68
C ASN A 169 -12.05 5.13 13.10
N GLN A 170 -11.38 4.08 12.62
CA GLN A 170 -12.02 2.86 12.15
C GLN A 170 -12.88 2.18 13.24
N LEU A 171 -12.35 2.09 14.46
CA LEU A 171 -13.07 1.47 15.58
C LEU A 171 -14.26 2.30 16.04
N ASP A 172 -14.16 3.62 15.94
CA ASP A 172 -15.25 4.51 16.31
C ASP A 172 -16.38 4.45 15.28
N ASP A 173 -16.06 4.47 13.99
CA ASP A 173 -17.04 4.34 12.90
C ASP A 173 -17.73 2.96 12.89
N LYS A 174 -17.09 1.89 13.35
CA LYS A 174 -17.75 0.59 13.53
C LYS A 174 -18.93 0.59 14.51
N LYS A 175 -19.09 1.64 15.30
CA LYS A 175 -20.23 1.80 16.21
C LYS A 175 -21.50 2.32 15.51
N ILE A 176 -21.39 2.77 14.28
CA ILE A 176 -22.48 3.24 13.43
C ILE A 176 -22.66 2.29 12.24
N PRO A 177 -23.87 2.15 11.68
CA PRO A 177 -24.13 1.30 10.52
C PRO A 177 -23.69 1.99 9.23
N TYR A 178 -22.39 2.32 9.13
CA TYR A 178 -21.82 3.04 8.01
C TYR A 178 -20.39 2.55 7.72
N GLU A 179 -20.06 2.39 6.46
CA GLU A 179 -18.72 2.09 5.97
C GLU A 179 -18.28 3.28 5.08
N PRO A 180 -17.12 3.88 5.31
CA PRO A 180 -16.61 4.96 4.46
C PRO A 180 -16.46 4.54 3.00
N VAL A 181 -16.69 5.49 2.08
CA VAL A 181 -16.79 5.24 0.62
C VAL A 181 -15.60 4.43 0.07
N PHE A 182 -14.39 4.73 0.52
CA PHE A 182 -13.16 4.02 0.14
C PHE A 182 -12.40 3.46 1.36
N ASN A 183 -13.14 2.94 2.33
CA ASN A 183 -12.56 2.26 3.51
C ASN A 183 -11.38 3.03 4.12
N ASP A 184 -10.20 2.40 4.16
CA ASP A 184 -8.96 2.97 4.71
C ASP A 184 -8.53 4.28 4.02
N GLU A 185 -8.70 4.38 2.71
CA GLU A 185 -8.31 5.56 1.92
C GLU A 185 -9.12 6.80 2.28
N SER A 186 -10.40 6.65 2.67
CA SER A 186 -11.22 7.76 3.14
C SER A 186 -10.65 8.40 4.41
N TYR A 187 -10.19 7.59 5.38
CA TYR A 187 -9.54 8.10 6.59
C TYR A 187 -8.19 8.76 6.30
N ILE A 188 -7.40 8.17 5.39
CA ILE A 188 -6.10 8.73 4.95
C ILE A 188 -6.31 10.11 4.35
N ASN A 189 -7.30 10.27 3.47
CA ASN A 189 -7.61 11.55 2.85
C ASN A 189 -8.12 12.59 3.83
N GLN A 190 -8.96 12.20 4.79
CA GLN A 190 -9.41 13.09 5.87
C GLN A 190 -8.22 13.58 6.71
N TYR A 191 -7.29 12.69 7.06
CA TYR A 191 -6.09 13.06 7.81
C TYR A 191 -5.21 14.02 7.02
N PHE A 192 -4.86 13.69 5.77
CA PHE A 192 -4.00 14.53 4.93
C PHE A 192 -4.64 15.83 4.48
N HIS A 193 -5.97 15.93 4.54
CA HIS A 193 -6.66 17.18 4.37
C HIS A 193 -6.28 18.17 5.47
N HIS A 194 -6.19 17.72 6.71
CA HIS A 194 -5.86 18.57 7.88
C HIS A 194 -4.35 18.63 8.17
N HIS A 195 -3.60 17.61 7.75
CA HIS A 195 -2.17 17.43 8.00
C HIS A 195 -1.46 17.06 6.69
N PRO A 196 -1.30 17.98 5.75
CA PRO A 196 -0.67 17.69 4.47
C PRO A 196 0.70 17.02 4.65
N PRO A 197 1.01 15.95 3.89
CA PRO A 197 2.30 15.31 3.98
C PRO A 197 3.41 16.23 3.48
N GLU A 198 4.62 16.12 4.06
CA GLU A 198 5.78 16.93 3.66
C GLU A 198 6.29 16.54 2.27
N VAL A 199 6.19 15.26 1.94
CA VAL A 199 6.59 14.72 0.64
C VAL A 199 5.36 14.11 0.00
N VAL A 200 5.00 14.68 -1.13
CA VAL A 200 4.05 14.09 -2.05
C VAL A 200 4.86 13.72 -3.27
N PRO A 201 5.20 12.46 -3.46
CA PRO A 201 5.78 12.05 -4.71
C PRO A 201 4.76 12.40 -5.80
N SER A 202 5.05 13.50 -6.51
CA SER A 202 4.21 14.07 -7.54
C SER A 202 4.12 13.14 -8.75
N LYS A 203 3.48 13.56 -9.84
CA LYS A 203 3.36 12.88 -11.14
C LYS A 203 4.59 12.09 -11.61
N ASN A 204 5.75 12.30 -10.97
CA ASN A 204 7.02 11.62 -11.23
C ASN A 204 7.21 10.32 -10.41
N PHE A 205 6.18 9.80 -9.74
CA PHE A 205 6.15 8.41 -9.29
C PHE A 205 6.09 7.45 -10.49
N GLU A 206 6.78 7.84 -11.54
CA GLU A 206 6.92 7.06 -12.76
C GLU A 206 7.57 5.69 -12.52
N PHE A 207 8.09 5.41 -11.32
CA PHE A 207 8.63 4.10 -10.99
C PHE A 207 7.59 3.12 -10.41
N ILE A 208 6.38 3.61 -10.10
CA ILE A 208 5.29 2.83 -9.53
C ILE A 208 4.05 2.94 -10.41
N ILE A 209 3.45 1.81 -10.71
CA ILE A 209 2.10 1.73 -11.27
C ILE A 209 1.27 0.74 -10.45
N SER A 210 -0.01 1.00 -10.28
CA SER A 210 -0.95 0.02 -9.74
C SER A 210 -1.40 -0.94 -10.84
N ASP A 211 -1.36 -2.24 -10.57
CA ASP A 211 -1.88 -3.26 -11.50
C ASP A 211 -3.42 -3.34 -11.52
N LYS A 212 -4.11 -2.57 -10.67
CA LYS A 212 -5.59 -2.58 -10.54
C LYS A 212 -6.36 -2.41 -11.85
N GLY A 213 -5.75 -1.82 -12.88
CA GLY A 213 -6.37 -1.66 -14.19
C GLY A 213 -6.15 -2.81 -15.17
N ARG A 214 -5.28 -3.79 -14.87
CA ARG A 214 -4.88 -4.84 -15.81
C ARG A 214 -5.21 -6.26 -15.36
N ILE A 215 -5.21 -6.50 -14.05
CA ILE A 215 -5.68 -7.74 -13.48
C ILE A 215 -6.97 -7.34 -12.78
N GLY A 216 -8.10 -7.53 -13.43
CA GLY A 216 -9.40 -7.23 -12.82
C GLY A 216 -9.43 -7.87 -11.44
N THR A 217 -9.58 -7.08 -10.39
CA THR A 217 -9.52 -7.52 -8.98
C THR A 217 -10.49 -8.67 -8.71
N THR A 218 -11.60 -8.71 -9.42
CA THR A 218 -12.55 -9.84 -9.45
C THR A 218 -11.99 -11.09 -10.13
N GLY A 219 -11.12 -10.97 -11.13
CA GLY A 219 -10.49 -12.10 -11.81
C GLY A 219 -9.43 -12.79 -10.95
N PHE A 220 -8.68 -12.03 -10.14
CA PHE A 220 -7.67 -12.61 -9.23
C PHE A 220 -8.29 -13.34 -8.05
N MET A 221 -9.36 -12.83 -7.49
CA MET A 221 -10.09 -13.48 -6.40
C MET A 221 -10.74 -14.80 -6.83
N ASN A 222 -11.02 -14.97 -8.11
CA ASN A 222 -11.66 -16.14 -8.71
C ASN A 222 -10.69 -17.02 -9.52
N GLN A 223 -9.37 -16.72 -9.53
CA GLN A 223 -8.41 -17.58 -10.22
C GLN A 223 -8.41 -18.99 -9.63
N ASN A 224 -8.57 -19.95 -10.51
CA ASN A 224 -8.42 -21.36 -10.22
C ASN A 224 -7.06 -21.59 -9.51
N THR A 225 -7.07 -22.34 -8.41
CA THR A 225 -5.90 -22.68 -7.60
C THR A 225 -4.73 -23.24 -8.43
N ASP A 226 -4.96 -23.80 -9.60
CA ASP A 226 -3.92 -24.35 -10.48
C ASP A 226 -3.18 -23.27 -11.26
N SER A 227 -3.84 -22.19 -11.67
CA SER A 227 -3.17 -21.00 -12.26
C SER A 227 -2.26 -20.35 -11.23
N LEU A 228 -2.73 -20.20 -9.99
CA LEU A 228 -1.92 -19.67 -8.88
C LEU A 228 -0.71 -20.55 -8.58
N LYS A 229 -0.88 -21.88 -8.55
CA LYS A 229 0.22 -22.84 -8.35
C LYS A 229 1.27 -22.75 -9.46
N ASN A 230 0.85 -22.59 -10.71
CA ASN A 230 1.78 -22.41 -11.83
C ASN A 230 2.55 -21.08 -11.74
N GLU A 231 1.89 -20.01 -11.37
CA GLU A 231 2.54 -18.70 -11.17
C GLU A 231 3.53 -18.75 -9.99
N ILE A 232 3.15 -19.41 -8.89
CA ILE A 232 4.04 -19.70 -7.74
C ILE A 232 5.26 -20.52 -8.18
N LYS A 233 5.05 -21.54 -9.02
CA LYS A 233 6.14 -22.36 -9.56
C LYS A 233 7.08 -21.54 -10.46
N ASN A 234 6.55 -20.67 -11.28
CA ASN A 234 7.33 -19.75 -12.11
C ASN A 234 8.12 -18.75 -11.27
N LEU A 235 7.55 -18.26 -10.17
CA LEU A 235 8.26 -17.41 -9.21
C LEU A 235 9.44 -18.12 -8.55
N LYS A 236 9.29 -19.41 -8.17
CA LYS A 236 10.39 -20.23 -7.63
C LYS A 236 11.55 -20.39 -8.61
N ASN A 237 11.26 -20.47 -9.90
CA ASN A 237 12.26 -20.66 -10.95
C ASN A 237 12.93 -19.36 -11.42
N ASN A 238 12.71 -18.21 -10.75
CA ASN A 238 13.24 -16.90 -11.14
C ASN A 238 12.92 -16.48 -12.60
N ILE A 239 11.89 -17.03 -13.18
CA ILE A 239 11.40 -16.62 -14.48
C ILE A 239 10.67 -15.29 -14.28
N PHE A 240 11.46 -14.22 -14.29
CA PHE A 240 10.92 -12.88 -14.47
C PHE A 240 10.46 -12.78 -15.93
N ASP A 241 9.17 -12.85 -16.14
CA ASP A 241 8.64 -12.53 -17.46
C ASP A 241 8.78 -11.01 -17.66
N VAL A 242 9.85 -10.62 -18.34
CA VAL A 242 10.18 -9.23 -18.68
C VAL A 242 9.13 -8.65 -19.65
N GLN A 243 8.20 -9.47 -20.14
CA GLN A 243 7.17 -9.07 -21.10
C GLN A 243 6.14 -8.08 -20.54
N TYR A 244 6.02 -7.93 -19.23
CA TYR A 244 5.16 -6.90 -18.63
C TYR A 244 5.72 -5.47 -18.71
N GLY A 245 6.88 -5.27 -19.33
CA GLY A 245 7.52 -3.96 -19.51
C GLY A 245 7.01 -3.12 -20.69
N LYS A 246 6.18 -3.66 -21.56
CA LYS A 246 5.58 -2.88 -22.66
C LYS A 246 4.23 -2.33 -22.24
N ILE A 247 4.25 -1.16 -21.65
CA ILE A 247 3.06 -0.32 -21.53
C ILE A 247 2.83 0.31 -22.90
N VAL A 248 1.81 -0.14 -23.60
CA VAL A 248 1.22 0.62 -24.71
C VAL A 248 0.22 1.56 -24.04
N TYR A 249 0.51 2.86 -24.10
CA TYR A 249 -0.39 3.93 -23.68
C TYR A 249 -1.59 4.00 -24.63
#